data_396a2c1f40b757b22b87278e8222d521
#
_entry.id   396a2c1f40b757b22b87278e8222d521
#
_cell.length_a   1.000
_cell.length_b   1.000
_cell.length_c   1.000
_cell.angle_alpha   90.00
_cell.angle_beta   90.00
_cell.angle_gamma   90.00
#
_symmetry.space_group_name_H-M   'P 1'
#
loop_
_entity.id
_entity.type
_entity.pdbx_description
1 polymer ?
#
loop_
_entity_poly.entity_id
_entity_poly.type
_entity_poly.pdbx_seq_one_letter_code
_entity_poly.pdbx_strand_id
1 'polypeptide(L)'
;TIHFLKNLPLVAFFILLFSSCHDEIPIIDAYENTNQTLFVYMPWTGTKNTSENNLKAYFDKNIAAMRQNIEQNKGVKQTDIIVFVAENQTRSVIFRMKYNTTRQRCELDTLKRNAGFVSVSESNLRNLFNQVVSYSNTGKYSLLIGCHGSGWTPRGSDSTMPKALSRAFGGSDIDMQYNISDLRNAIAQSQMKKVSFICFDDCYMANVETAYALKDVTEMLVASTSEVMAEGIPYDKVFSYILGQTDYEKWVDGFY
;
A
#
# COMPACT_ATOMS: atom_id res chain seq x y z
N THR A 1 27.93 -82.83 -14.79
CA THR A 1 26.47 -82.78 -14.70
C THR A 1 26.08 -81.56 -13.91
N ILE A 2 25.84 -80.40 -14.46
CA ILE A 2 24.61 -79.81 -14.97
C ILE A 2 23.62 -79.43 -13.88
N HIS A 3 23.24 -78.20 -13.91
CA HIS A 3 22.03 -77.52 -13.41
C HIS A 3 22.20 -76.79 -12.02
N PHE A 4 21.82 -75.54 -11.83
CA PHE A 4 20.82 -74.70 -12.46
C PHE A 4 21.05 -73.26 -12.04
N LEU A 5 21.12 -72.37 -12.96
CA LEU A 5 20.93 -70.93 -12.79
C LEU A 5 19.68 -70.56 -13.53
N LYS A 6 18.64 -70.20 -12.80
CA LYS A 6 17.54 -69.42 -13.35
C LYS A 6 16.76 -68.87 -12.15
N ASN A 7 16.84 -67.55 -11.96
CA ASN A 7 15.78 -66.66 -11.50
C ASN A 7 16.39 -65.56 -10.65
N LEU A 8 16.94 -64.59 -11.33
CA LEU A 8 17.03 -63.25 -10.87
C LEU A 8 17.09 -62.40 -12.13
N PRO A 9 16.09 -61.69 -12.53
CA PRO A 9 16.00 -60.27 -12.30
C PRO A 9 14.54 -59.78 -12.46
N LEU A 10 13.81 -59.62 -11.44
CA LEU A 10 12.53 -58.90 -11.56
C LEU A 10 12.22 -58.01 -10.34
N VAL A 11 13.13 -57.88 -9.40
CA VAL A 11 12.90 -57.01 -8.22
C VAL A 11 13.67 -55.68 -8.31
N ALA A 12 14.63 -55.55 -9.23
CA ALA A 12 15.44 -54.33 -9.37
C ALA A 12 14.81 -53.22 -10.21
N PHE A 13 13.63 -53.45 -10.82
CA PHE A 13 13.04 -52.47 -11.76
C PHE A 13 11.89 -51.63 -11.14
N PHE A 14 11.54 -51.85 -9.90
CA PHE A 14 10.36 -51.18 -9.29
C PHE A 14 10.69 -50.09 -8.26
N ILE A 15 11.97 -49.78 -8.04
CA ILE A 15 12.38 -48.76 -7.06
C ILE A 15 12.79 -47.41 -7.64
N LEU A 16 12.72 -47.27 -8.98
CA LEU A 16 13.17 -46.06 -9.67
C LEU A 16 12.04 -45.10 -10.10
N LEU A 17 10.80 -45.27 -9.67
CA LEU A 17 9.68 -44.48 -10.14
C LEU A 17 9.03 -43.53 -9.11
N PHE A 18 9.60 -43.38 -7.92
CA PHE A 18 9.07 -42.44 -6.94
C PHE A 18 10.13 -41.54 -6.32
N SER A 19 11.11 -41.12 -7.10
CA SER A 19 11.87 -39.92 -6.80
C SER A 19 11.39 -38.80 -7.72
N SER A 20 10.13 -38.42 -7.61
CA SER A 20 9.70 -37.10 -8.00
C SER A 20 10.24 -36.17 -6.92
N CYS A 21 11.51 -35.79 -7.05
CA CYS A 21 11.97 -34.56 -6.47
C CYS A 21 11.09 -33.46 -7.08
N HIS A 22 10.10 -33.03 -6.34
CA HIS A 22 9.66 -31.68 -6.42
C HIS A 22 10.85 -30.85 -5.95
N ASP A 23 11.74 -30.53 -6.86
CA ASP A 23 12.58 -29.36 -6.71
C ASP A 23 11.58 -28.19 -6.68
N GLU A 24 11.12 -27.85 -5.48
CA GLU A 24 10.65 -26.50 -5.23
C GLU A 24 11.85 -25.62 -5.56
N ILE A 25 11.85 -25.11 -6.81
CA ILE A 25 12.74 -24.02 -7.18
C ILE A 25 12.47 -22.98 -6.10
N PRO A 26 13.46 -22.62 -5.26
CA PRO A 26 13.24 -21.60 -4.27
C PRO A 26 12.74 -20.40 -5.05
N ILE A 27 11.51 -19.96 -4.77
CA ILE A 27 11.02 -18.67 -5.24
C ILE A 27 12.02 -17.71 -4.63
N ILE A 28 12.99 -17.25 -5.41
CA ILE A 28 13.91 -16.18 -5.03
C ILE A 28 12.96 -15.00 -4.90
N ASP A 29 12.57 -14.77 -3.65
CA ASP A 29 11.61 -13.75 -3.31
C ASP A 29 12.24 -12.44 -3.77
N ALA A 30 11.62 -11.78 -4.75
CA ALA A 30 12.02 -10.44 -5.19
C ALA A 30 12.08 -9.44 -4.02
N TYR A 31 11.63 -9.87 -2.85
CA TYR A 31 11.61 -9.24 -1.57
C TYR A 31 13.00 -9.11 -0.91
N GLU A 32 13.96 -10.01 -1.15
CA GLU A 32 15.28 -9.96 -0.51
C GLU A 32 16.16 -8.79 -1.01
N ASN A 33 15.81 -8.16 -2.14
CA ASN A 33 16.55 -7.07 -2.76
C ASN A 33 15.76 -5.76 -2.83
N THR A 34 14.85 -5.52 -1.90
CA THR A 34 14.07 -4.27 -1.89
C THR A 34 14.88 -3.12 -1.32
N ASN A 35 14.83 -1.95 -1.99
CA ASN A 35 15.55 -0.74 -1.61
C ASN A 35 14.67 0.28 -0.89
N GLN A 36 13.36 0.17 -1.04
CA GLN A 36 12.37 1.06 -0.43
C GLN A 36 11.05 0.34 -0.21
N THR A 37 10.26 0.87 0.72
CA THR A 37 8.87 0.44 0.95
C THR A 37 7.92 1.55 0.52
N LEU A 38 6.99 1.21 -0.37
CA LEU A 38 5.83 2.04 -0.65
C LEU A 38 4.66 1.55 0.21
N PHE A 39 4.21 2.40 1.13
CA PHE A 39 3.01 2.14 1.90
C PHE A 39 1.81 2.84 1.25
N VAL A 40 0.84 2.06 0.80
CA VAL A 40 -0.44 2.53 0.26
C VAL A 40 -1.48 2.47 1.37
N TYR A 41 -2.03 3.61 1.75
CA TYR A 41 -2.99 3.74 2.83
C TYR A 41 -4.36 4.15 2.28
N MET A 42 -5.31 3.24 2.33
CA MET A 42 -6.70 3.40 1.89
C MET A 42 -7.65 3.15 3.07
N PRO A 43 -7.85 4.15 3.95
CA PRO A 43 -8.70 4.01 5.13
C PRO A 43 -10.18 3.93 4.76
N TRP A 44 -11.02 3.70 5.76
CA TRP A 44 -12.47 3.84 5.60
C TRP A 44 -12.82 5.31 5.33
N THR A 45 -13.54 5.56 4.25
CA THR A 45 -13.88 6.91 3.78
C THR A 45 -15.36 7.26 3.91
N GLY A 46 -16.20 6.31 4.29
CA GLY A 46 -17.59 6.57 4.68
C GLY A 46 -17.71 7.25 6.05
N THR A 47 -18.91 7.30 6.58
CA THR A 47 -19.13 7.77 7.95
C THR A 47 -18.85 6.65 8.97
N LYS A 48 -18.87 6.99 10.24
CA LYS A 48 -18.74 6.02 11.33
C LYS A 48 -19.83 4.94 11.29
N ASN A 49 -21.03 5.31 10.82
CA ASN A 49 -22.23 4.47 10.91
C ASN A 49 -22.75 3.99 9.55
N THR A 50 -22.36 4.63 8.45
CA THR A 50 -22.86 4.35 7.11
C THR A 50 -21.74 4.23 6.09
N SER A 51 -22.07 3.64 4.93
CA SER A 51 -21.19 3.60 3.76
C SER A 51 -21.38 4.79 2.81
N GLU A 52 -22.10 5.82 3.24
CA GLU A 52 -22.29 7.03 2.45
C GLU A 52 -20.94 7.67 2.10
N ASN A 53 -20.76 8.08 0.85
CA ASN A 53 -19.55 8.67 0.28
C ASN A 53 -18.27 7.79 0.43
N ASN A 54 -18.41 6.49 0.63
CA ASN A 54 -17.24 5.64 0.76
C ASN A 54 -16.62 5.30 -0.59
N LEU A 55 -15.28 5.31 -0.64
CA LEU A 55 -14.50 5.09 -1.85
C LEU A 55 -14.04 3.63 -2.04
N LYS A 56 -14.50 2.69 -1.22
CA LYS A 56 -14.02 1.30 -1.23
C LYS A 56 -14.07 0.64 -2.61
N ALA A 57 -15.16 0.87 -3.37
CA ALA A 57 -15.28 0.32 -4.72
C ALA A 57 -14.27 0.89 -5.71
N TYR A 58 -13.83 2.14 -5.51
CA TYR A 58 -12.77 2.76 -6.29
C TYR A 58 -11.40 2.25 -5.84
N PHE A 59 -11.17 2.06 -4.55
CA PHE A 59 -9.95 1.44 -4.05
C PHE A 59 -9.72 0.04 -4.62
N ASP A 60 -10.78 -0.76 -4.77
CA ASP A 60 -10.67 -2.08 -5.41
C ASP A 60 -10.24 -1.96 -6.87
N LYS A 61 -10.76 -0.98 -7.61
CA LYS A 61 -10.34 -0.69 -8.99
C LYS A 61 -8.89 -0.19 -9.02
N ASN A 62 -8.49 0.68 -8.10
CA ASN A 62 -7.14 1.21 -8.02
C ASN A 62 -6.13 0.10 -7.70
N ILE A 63 -6.44 -0.80 -6.77
CA ILE A 63 -5.61 -1.98 -6.47
C ILE A 63 -5.50 -2.88 -7.72
N ALA A 64 -6.59 -3.09 -8.46
CA ALA A 64 -6.56 -3.86 -9.69
C ALA A 64 -5.70 -3.17 -10.77
N ALA A 65 -5.78 -1.85 -10.91
CA ALA A 65 -4.95 -1.06 -11.82
C ALA A 65 -3.46 -1.10 -11.46
N MET A 66 -3.12 -1.01 -10.16
CA MET A 66 -1.75 -1.20 -9.67
C MET A 66 -1.22 -2.59 -10.04
N ARG A 67 -2.02 -3.63 -9.83
CA ARG A 67 -1.65 -5.01 -10.21
C ARG A 67 -1.41 -5.13 -11.70
N GLN A 68 -2.31 -4.60 -12.53
CA GLN A 68 -2.15 -4.59 -13.98
C GLN A 68 -0.85 -3.90 -14.40
N ASN A 69 -0.53 -2.75 -13.82
CA ASN A 69 0.71 -2.02 -14.11
C ASN A 69 1.97 -2.84 -13.71
N ILE A 70 1.95 -3.49 -12.53
CA ILE A 70 3.03 -4.39 -12.09
C ILE A 70 3.21 -5.55 -13.08
N GLU A 71 2.13 -6.14 -13.56
CA GLU A 71 2.16 -7.25 -14.52
C GLU A 71 2.70 -6.81 -15.88
N GLN A 72 2.26 -5.65 -16.40
CA GLN A 72 2.77 -5.08 -17.65
C GLN A 72 4.26 -4.74 -17.56
N ASN A 73 4.73 -4.24 -16.43
CA ASN A 73 6.14 -3.91 -16.21
C ASN A 73 6.97 -5.10 -15.70
N LYS A 74 6.36 -6.27 -15.52
CA LYS A 74 7.00 -7.52 -15.09
C LYS A 74 7.80 -7.40 -13.80
N GLY A 75 7.29 -6.63 -12.85
CA GLY A 75 7.95 -6.49 -11.55
C GLY A 75 7.60 -5.23 -10.76
N VAL A 76 8.18 -5.15 -9.56
CA VAL A 76 7.97 -4.08 -8.58
C VAL A 76 9.20 -3.17 -8.42
N LYS A 77 10.18 -3.25 -9.32
CA LYS A 77 11.40 -2.43 -9.34
C LYS A 77 12.07 -2.30 -7.96
N GLN A 78 12.29 -3.42 -7.29
CA GLN A 78 12.90 -3.46 -5.94
C GLN A 78 12.15 -2.64 -4.88
N THR A 79 10.83 -2.50 -5.03
CA THR A 79 9.97 -1.82 -4.06
C THR A 79 9.15 -2.85 -3.30
N ASP A 80 9.20 -2.80 -1.97
CA ASP A 80 8.26 -3.53 -1.11
C ASP A 80 6.95 -2.73 -1.06
N ILE A 81 5.88 -3.27 -1.66
CA ILE A 81 4.58 -2.59 -1.74
C ILE A 81 3.65 -3.19 -0.69
N ILE A 82 3.39 -2.43 0.37
CA ILE A 82 2.49 -2.80 1.45
C ILE A 82 1.23 -1.94 1.36
N VAL A 83 0.08 -2.58 1.33
CA VAL A 83 -1.21 -1.92 1.18
C VAL A 83 -2.06 -2.18 2.42
N PHE A 84 -2.55 -1.10 3.03
CA PHE A 84 -3.66 -1.14 3.98
C PHE A 84 -4.93 -0.71 3.27
N VAL A 85 -5.97 -1.52 3.34
CA VAL A 85 -7.31 -1.13 2.85
C VAL A 85 -8.37 -1.48 3.89
N ALA A 86 -9.23 -0.52 4.19
CA ALA A 86 -10.41 -0.75 5.00
C ALA A 86 -11.50 -1.39 4.13
N GLU A 87 -11.99 -2.57 4.54
CA GLU A 87 -13.10 -3.27 3.88
C GLU A 87 -14.46 -2.67 4.28
N ASN A 88 -14.55 -2.22 5.52
CA ASN A 88 -15.69 -1.49 6.10
C ASN A 88 -15.24 -0.80 7.40
N GLN A 89 -16.19 -0.27 8.18
CA GLN A 89 -15.91 0.45 9.44
C GLN A 89 -15.15 -0.39 10.48
N THR A 90 -15.29 -1.71 10.43
CA THR A 90 -14.76 -2.60 11.46
C THR A 90 -13.77 -3.64 10.95
N ARG A 91 -13.51 -3.68 9.65
CA ARG A 91 -12.59 -4.64 9.05
C ARG A 91 -11.61 -3.96 8.12
N SER A 92 -10.37 -4.34 8.23
CA SER A 92 -9.31 -3.93 7.30
C SER A 92 -8.34 -5.07 7.05
N VAL A 93 -7.61 -4.97 5.96
CA VAL A 93 -6.57 -5.92 5.59
C VAL A 93 -5.29 -5.17 5.27
N ILE A 94 -4.18 -5.76 5.68
CA ILE A 94 -2.83 -5.38 5.24
C ILE A 94 -2.32 -6.53 4.38
N PHE A 95 -1.88 -6.21 3.17
CA PHE A 95 -1.28 -7.19 2.28
C PHE A 95 -0.08 -6.61 1.55
N ARG A 96 0.76 -7.48 1.01
CA ARG A 96 1.89 -7.15 0.17
C ARG A 96 1.57 -7.48 -1.28
N MET A 97 1.93 -6.60 -2.21
CA MET A 97 1.91 -6.89 -3.65
C MET A 97 3.25 -7.46 -4.06
N LYS A 98 3.25 -8.64 -4.67
CA LYS A 98 4.44 -9.33 -5.17
C LYS A 98 4.25 -9.69 -6.64
N TYR A 99 5.29 -9.53 -7.45
CA TYR A 99 5.29 -10.05 -8.81
C TYR A 99 5.86 -11.47 -8.82
N ASN A 100 5.01 -12.44 -9.15
CA ASN A 100 5.43 -13.82 -9.34
C ASN A 100 5.97 -14.01 -10.77
N THR A 101 7.28 -14.18 -10.89
CA THR A 101 7.97 -14.31 -12.19
C THR A 101 7.60 -15.60 -12.92
N THR A 102 7.31 -16.69 -12.20
CA THR A 102 6.91 -17.97 -12.78
C THR A 102 5.50 -17.90 -13.36
N ARG A 103 4.58 -17.29 -12.62
CA ARG A 103 3.17 -17.16 -13.04
C ARG A 103 2.89 -15.90 -13.84
N GLN A 104 3.88 -15.01 -13.97
CA GLN A 104 3.81 -13.72 -14.66
C GLN A 104 2.62 -12.85 -14.20
N ARG A 105 2.33 -12.85 -12.92
CA ARG A 105 1.22 -12.11 -12.35
C ARG A 105 1.57 -11.47 -11.00
N CYS A 106 0.83 -10.41 -10.65
CA CYS A 106 0.89 -9.80 -9.33
C CYS A 106 0.02 -10.60 -8.35
N GLU A 107 0.61 -11.07 -7.28
CA GLU A 107 -0.04 -11.78 -6.19
C GLU A 107 -0.18 -10.87 -4.96
N LEU A 108 -1.25 -11.10 -4.20
CA LEU A 108 -1.52 -10.38 -2.96
C LEU A 108 -1.27 -11.33 -1.79
N ASP A 109 -0.24 -11.04 -1.00
CA ASP A 109 0.12 -11.80 0.17
C ASP A 109 -0.45 -11.12 1.42
N THR A 110 -1.44 -11.74 2.05
CA THR A 110 -2.09 -11.18 3.25
C THR A 110 -1.16 -11.24 4.45
N LEU A 111 -0.77 -10.08 4.96
CA LEU A 111 0.08 -9.94 6.14
C LEU A 111 -0.76 -9.90 7.43
N LYS A 112 -1.92 -9.23 7.41
CA LYS A 112 -2.81 -9.13 8.57
C LYS A 112 -4.25 -8.81 8.18
N ARG A 113 -5.18 -9.40 8.90
CA ARG A 113 -6.59 -8.98 8.92
C ARG A 113 -6.92 -8.42 10.30
N ASN A 114 -7.52 -7.25 10.32
CA ASN A 114 -7.96 -6.60 11.55
C ASN A 114 -9.48 -6.66 11.63
N ALA A 115 -9.97 -6.90 12.84
CA ALA A 115 -11.40 -6.82 13.18
C ALA A 115 -11.58 -5.85 14.36
N GLY A 116 -12.69 -5.15 14.37
CA GLY A 116 -13.01 -4.10 15.34
C GLY A 116 -12.86 -2.69 14.76
N PHE A 117 -13.64 -1.76 15.30
CA PHE A 117 -13.58 -0.35 14.92
C PHE A 117 -12.22 0.23 15.29
N VAL A 118 -11.53 0.80 14.29
CA VAL A 118 -10.28 1.52 14.51
C VAL A 118 -10.62 3.01 14.64
N SER A 119 -10.55 3.55 15.86
CA SER A 119 -10.74 4.98 16.06
C SER A 119 -9.65 5.77 15.35
N VAL A 120 -10.05 6.87 14.74
CA VAL A 120 -9.15 7.82 14.10
C VAL A 120 -8.40 8.59 15.17
N SER A 121 -7.10 8.33 15.30
CA SER A 121 -6.21 9.03 16.24
C SER A 121 -4.77 8.99 15.77
N GLU A 122 -3.98 9.98 16.16
CA GLU A 122 -2.52 10.01 15.92
C GLU A 122 -1.84 8.72 16.39
N SER A 123 -2.18 8.24 17.58
CA SER A 123 -1.57 7.04 18.15
C SER A 123 -1.86 5.78 17.33
N ASN A 124 -3.08 5.62 16.82
CA ASN A 124 -3.44 4.48 15.97
C ASN A 124 -2.74 4.55 14.61
N LEU A 125 -2.64 5.74 14.02
CA LEU A 125 -1.89 5.94 12.78
C LEU A 125 -0.40 5.65 12.97
N ARG A 126 0.21 6.10 14.06
CA ARG A 126 1.59 5.78 14.43
C ARG A 126 1.80 4.28 14.62
N ASN A 127 0.88 3.60 15.31
CA ASN A 127 0.94 2.16 15.50
C ASN A 127 0.86 1.41 14.17
N LEU A 128 0.01 1.86 13.24
CA LEU A 128 -0.06 1.31 11.89
C LEU A 128 1.27 1.50 11.13
N PHE A 129 1.89 2.67 11.21
CA PHE A 129 3.21 2.90 10.61
C PHE A 129 4.29 1.99 11.20
N ASN A 130 4.33 1.82 12.52
CA ASN A 130 5.24 0.87 13.15
C ASN A 130 4.99 -0.58 12.72
N GLN A 131 3.71 -0.95 12.52
CA GLN A 131 3.36 -2.26 12.00
C GLN A 131 3.85 -2.45 10.55
N VAL A 132 3.71 -1.44 9.69
CA VAL A 132 4.26 -1.50 8.32
C VAL A 132 5.78 -1.65 8.35
N VAL A 133 6.46 -0.91 9.23
CA VAL A 133 7.92 -1.05 9.43
C VAL A 133 8.30 -2.47 9.83
N SER A 134 7.51 -3.11 10.70
CA SER A 134 7.79 -4.50 11.13
C SER A 134 7.64 -5.55 10.02
N TYR A 135 6.91 -5.22 8.96
CA TYR A 135 6.80 -6.07 7.77
C TYR A 135 7.84 -5.76 6.70
N SER A 136 8.43 -4.58 6.77
CA SER A 136 9.38 -4.08 5.77
C SER A 136 10.81 -4.56 6.06
N ASN A 137 11.59 -4.80 5.02
CA ASN A 137 13.04 -5.08 5.12
C ASN A 137 13.89 -3.87 4.74
N THR A 138 13.29 -2.69 4.58
CA THR A 138 14.00 -1.47 4.15
C THR A 138 13.96 -0.41 5.24
N GLY A 139 14.90 0.53 5.20
CA GLY A 139 14.89 1.75 6.03
C GLY A 139 14.37 2.99 5.31
N LYS A 140 13.89 2.84 4.06
CA LYS A 140 13.41 3.93 3.22
C LYS A 140 11.93 3.73 2.91
N TYR A 141 11.12 4.73 3.21
CA TYR A 141 9.67 4.65 3.11
C TYR A 141 9.12 5.75 2.22
N SER A 142 8.00 5.47 1.55
CA SER A 142 7.18 6.42 0.83
C SER A 142 5.71 6.14 1.13
N LEU A 143 4.87 7.15 1.10
CA LEU A 143 3.46 7.06 1.50
C LEU A 143 2.55 7.55 0.37
N LEU A 144 1.58 6.72 0.01
CA LEU A 144 0.48 7.05 -0.89
C LEU A 144 -0.82 6.93 -0.11
N ILE A 145 -1.61 7.99 -0.06
CA ILE A 145 -2.85 8.09 0.70
C ILE A 145 -4.00 8.28 -0.27
N GLY A 146 -4.95 7.34 -0.30
CA GLY A 146 -6.19 7.47 -1.05
C GLY A 146 -7.37 7.62 -0.08
N CYS A 147 -8.03 8.78 -0.08
CA CYS A 147 -9.16 9.07 0.81
C CYS A 147 -9.93 10.33 0.35
N HIS A 148 -10.73 10.94 1.21
CA HIS A 148 -11.22 12.30 1.02
C HIS A 148 -10.23 13.31 1.57
N GLY A 149 -10.06 14.43 0.85
CA GLY A 149 -9.25 15.58 1.28
C GLY A 149 -10.12 16.84 1.40
N SER A 150 -9.90 17.63 2.46
CA SER A 150 -10.63 18.88 2.71
C SER A 150 -9.76 20.14 2.54
N GLY A 151 -8.60 19.99 1.91
CA GLY A 151 -7.68 21.10 1.68
C GLY A 151 -7.22 21.76 2.97
N TRP A 152 -7.43 23.08 3.09
CA TRP A 152 -7.06 23.84 4.28
C TRP A 152 -8.14 23.82 5.39
N THR A 153 -9.26 23.11 5.19
CA THR A 153 -10.36 23.06 6.15
C THR A 153 -10.02 22.07 7.26
N PRO A 154 -10.03 22.49 8.55
CA PRO A 154 -9.74 21.60 9.65
C PRO A 154 -10.84 20.56 9.86
N ARG A 155 -10.48 19.46 10.51
CA ARG A 155 -11.44 18.48 11.01
C ARG A 155 -12.50 19.16 11.86
N GLY A 156 -13.77 18.96 11.51
CA GLY A 156 -14.92 19.46 12.27
C GLY A 156 -15.09 20.97 12.29
N SER A 157 -14.51 21.69 11.32
CA SER A 157 -14.80 23.13 11.20
C SER A 157 -16.23 23.34 10.73
N ASP A 158 -17.10 23.65 11.68
CA ASP A 158 -18.32 24.37 11.41
C ASP A 158 -17.97 25.86 11.13
N SER A 159 -18.76 26.51 10.29
CA SER A 159 -18.56 27.91 9.88
C SER A 159 -18.52 28.94 11.03
N THR A 160 -18.84 28.51 12.24
CA THR A 160 -18.93 29.34 13.45
C THR A 160 -17.69 29.24 14.36
N MET A 161 -16.74 28.31 14.09
CA MET A 161 -15.57 28.10 14.95
C MET A 161 -14.37 28.94 14.51
N PRO A 162 -13.52 29.42 15.46
CA PRO A 162 -12.24 30.03 15.12
C PRO A 162 -11.42 29.02 14.28
N LYS A 163 -10.98 29.44 13.11
CA LYS A 163 -10.19 28.58 12.18
C LYS A 163 -8.92 28.09 12.88
N ALA A 164 -8.97 26.91 13.46
CA ALA A 164 -7.78 26.22 13.93
C ALA A 164 -6.90 25.86 12.73
N LEU A 165 -5.58 25.90 12.94
CA LEU A 165 -4.53 25.74 11.91
C LEU A 165 -4.36 24.28 11.41
N SER A 166 -5.41 23.48 11.35
CA SER A 166 -5.30 22.08 10.94
C SER A 166 -6.18 21.76 9.73
N ARG A 167 -5.73 20.85 8.92
CA ARG A 167 -6.32 20.39 7.66
C ARG A 167 -6.66 18.94 7.80
N ALA A 168 -7.75 18.48 7.15
CA ALA A 168 -8.26 17.14 7.36
C ALA A 168 -8.19 16.29 6.09
N PHE A 169 -7.96 14.99 6.29
CA PHE A 169 -8.06 13.94 5.31
C PHE A 169 -8.66 12.68 5.94
N GLY A 170 -9.27 11.80 5.15
CA GLY A 170 -9.85 10.56 5.65
C GLY A 170 -11.29 10.32 5.20
N GLY A 171 -12.19 10.12 6.15
CA GLY A 171 -13.59 9.82 5.88
C GLY A 171 -14.47 11.05 5.68
N SER A 172 -15.76 10.80 5.38
CA SER A 172 -16.73 11.85 5.08
C SER A 172 -17.32 12.54 6.33
N ASP A 173 -17.08 12.02 7.53
CA ASP A 173 -17.46 12.70 8.76
C ASP A 173 -16.25 12.92 9.70
N ILE A 174 -16.45 13.78 10.70
CA ILE A 174 -15.40 14.20 11.65
C ILE A 174 -14.76 13.04 12.40
N ASP A 175 -15.53 12.01 12.74
CA ASP A 175 -15.03 10.86 13.50
C ASP A 175 -14.10 9.97 12.66
N MET A 176 -14.12 10.14 11.34
CA MET A 176 -13.33 9.38 10.38
C MET A 176 -12.21 10.21 9.73
N GLN A 177 -11.93 11.42 10.22
CA GLN A 177 -10.93 12.33 9.67
C GLN A 177 -9.72 12.47 10.59
N TYR A 178 -8.55 12.64 9.99
CA TYR A 178 -7.30 13.05 10.62
C TYR A 178 -7.00 14.51 10.25
N ASN A 179 -6.35 15.23 11.14
CA ASN A 179 -5.67 16.46 10.76
C ASN A 179 -4.29 16.15 10.17
N ILE A 180 -3.75 17.04 9.35
CA ILE A 180 -2.38 16.90 8.81
C ILE A 180 -1.33 16.89 9.94
N SER A 181 -1.58 17.57 11.05
CA SER A 181 -0.74 17.50 12.23
C SER A 181 -0.67 16.08 12.82
N ASP A 182 -1.77 15.32 12.78
CA ASP A 182 -1.80 13.92 13.25
C ASP A 182 -0.91 13.04 12.36
N LEU A 183 -0.98 13.24 11.04
CA LEU A 183 -0.11 12.54 10.08
C LEU A 183 1.37 12.86 10.32
N ARG A 184 1.70 14.17 10.41
CA ARG A 184 3.07 14.62 10.69
C ARG A 184 3.60 13.98 11.96
N ASN A 185 2.85 14.06 13.06
CA ASN A 185 3.27 13.53 14.34
C ASN A 185 3.38 11.99 14.31
N ALA A 186 2.42 11.32 13.67
CA ALA A 186 2.47 9.86 13.50
C ALA A 186 3.72 9.40 12.75
N ILE A 187 4.10 10.08 11.67
CA ILE A 187 5.34 9.79 10.94
C ILE A 187 6.57 10.08 11.82
N ALA A 188 6.67 11.29 12.39
CA ALA A 188 7.82 11.71 13.19
C ALA A 188 8.08 10.83 14.41
N GLN A 189 7.02 10.33 15.06
CA GLN A 189 7.10 9.51 16.25
C GLN A 189 7.11 7.99 15.97
N SER A 190 6.84 7.58 14.73
CA SER A 190 6.98 6.19 14.29
C SER A 190 8.44 5.83 14.04
N GLN A 191 8.68 4.56 13.74
CA GLN A 191 10.00 4.08 13.29
C GLN A 191 10.34 4.53 11.87
N MET A 192 9.38 5.02 11.07
CA MET A 192 9.64 5.62 9.75
C MET A 192 10.42 6.92 9.85
N LYS A 193 10.16 7.75 10.88
CA LYS A 193 10.77 9.08 11.15
C LYS A 193 10.52 10.10 10.04
N LYS A 194 10.85 9.73 8.80
CA LYS A 194 10.73 10.54 7.59
C LYS A 194 10.46 9.63 6.40
N VAL A 195 9.75 10.14 5.39
CA VAL A 195 9.46 9.44 4.14
C VAL A 195 10.01 10.21 2.93
N SER A 196 10.34 9.50 1.85
CA SER A 196 10.86 10.11 0.62
C SER A 196 9.81 10.96 -0.08
N PHE A 197 8.57 10.49 -0.11
CA PHE A 197 7.45 11.29 -0.57
C PHE A 197 6.16 10.95 0.17
N ILE A 198 5.25 11.91 0.20
CA ILE A 198 3.83 11.72 0.51
C ILE A 198 3.05 12.08 -0.75
N CYS A 199 2.27 11.14 -1.27
CA CYS A 199 1.29 11.39 -2.31
C CYS A 199 -0.12 11.36 -1.72
N PHE A 200 -0.87 12.42 -1.92
CA PHE A 200 -2.29 12.47 -1.65
C PHE A 200 -3.07 12.24 -2.94
N ASP A 201 -3.68 11.08 -3.08
CA ASP A 201 -4.69 10.77 -4.10
C ASP A 201 -6.06 11.18 -3.55
N ASP A 202 -6.21 12.48 -3.34
CA ASP A 202 -7.39 13.12 -2.79
C ASP A 202 -7.46 14.61 -3.17
N CYS A 203 -8.54 15.28 -2.74
CA CYS A 203 -8.87 16.63 -3.16
C CYS A 203 -8.08 17.69 -2.39
N TYR A 204 -7.60 18.74 -3.08
CA TYR A 204 -7.14 20.03 -2.51
C TYR A 204 -5.93 19.97 -1.57
N MET A 205 -5.16 18.87 -1.53
CA MET A 205 -4.05 18.74 -0.57
C MET A 205 -2.75 19.43 -1.02
N ALA A 206 -2.65 19.89 -2.27
CA ALA A 206 -1.52 20.72 -2.71
C ALA A 206 -1.73 22.20 -2.32
N ASN A 207 -1.61 22.48 -1.05
CA ASN A 207 -1.65 23.83 -0.50
C ASN A 207 -0.42 24.11 0.38
N VAL A 208 -0.07 25.39 0.55
CA VAL A 208 1.16 25.80 1.25
C VAL A 208 1.17 25.35 2.71
N GLU A 209 0.02 25.30 3.32
CA GLU A 209 -0.10 24.92 4.71
C GLU A 209 0.13 23.41 4.93
N THR A 210 -0.38 22.55 4.03
CA THR A 210 -0.10 21.11 4.05
C THR A 210 1.39 20.88 3.82
N ALA A 211 1.97 21.53 2.82
CA ALA A 211 3.39 21.42 2.53
C ALA A 211 4.25 21.88 3.72
N TYR A 212 3.90 23.01 4.33
CA TYR A 212 4.62 23.53 5.50
C TYR A 212 4.51 22.61 6.71
N ALA A 213 3.34 22.05 6.96
CA ALA A 213 3.12 21.13 8.08
C ALA A 213 3.92 19.82 7.95
N LEU A 214 4.12 19.34 6.72
CA LEU A 214 4.79 18.06 6.43
C LEU A 214 6.28 18.18 6.11
N LYS A 215 6.83 19.39 5.95
CA LYS A 215 8.21 19.66 5.48
C LYS A 215 9.31 18.91 6.22
N ASP A 216 9.11 18.64 7.51
CA ASP A 216 10.12 17.98 8.35
C ASP A 216 10.05 16.44 8.27
N VAL A 217 8.94 15.89 7.75
CA VAL A 217 8.68 14.45 7.73
C VAL A 217 8.60 13.85 6.32
N THR A 218 8.69 14.69 5.27
CA THR A 218 8.80 14.22 3.88
C THR A 218 9.79 15.05 3.09
N GLU A 219 10.33 14.49 2.02
CA GLU A 219 11.21 15.20 1.09
C GLU A 219 10.43 15.80 -0.08
N MET A 220 9.33 15.15 -0.46
CA MET A 220 8.49 15.55 -1.58
C MET A 220 7.01 15.40 -1.20
N LEU A 221 6.19 16.35 -1.63
CA LEU A 221 4.73 16.29 -1.59
C LEU A 221 4.18 16.25 -3.01
N VAL A 222 3.37 15.25 -3.31
CA VAL A 222 2.62 15.14 -4.56
C VAL A 222 1.14 15.16 -4.22
N ALA A 223 0.40 16.12 -4.76
CA ALA A 223 -1.00 16.32 -4.44
C ALA A 223 -1.68 17.19 -5.49
N SER A 224 -3.01 17.26 -5.48
CA SER A 224 -3.80 18.13 -6.35
C SER A 224 -4.15 19.45 -5.66
N THR A 225 -4.17 20.54 -6.42
CA THR A 225 -4.71 21.84 -5.99
C THR A 225 -6.23 21.95 -6.17
N SER A 226 -6.84 20.98 -6.83
CA SER A 226 -8.26 20.92 -7.16
C SER A 226 -8.90 19.61 -6.67
N GLU A 227 -10.17 19.41 -6.98
CA GLU A 227 -10.82 18.11 -6.79
C GLU A 227 -10.14 17.03 -7.62
N VAL A 228 -10.05 15.85 -7.05
CA VAL A 228 -9.65 14.62 -7.72
C VAL A 228 -10.90 13.76 -7.86
N MET A 229 -11.14 13.25 -9.06
CA MET A 229 -12.26 12.36 -9.31
C MET A 229 -12.14 11.09 -8.44
N ALA A 230 -13.25 10.45 -8.15
CA ALA A 230 -13.28 9.27 -7.29
C ALA A 230 -12.44 8.08 -7.84
N GLU A 231 -12.18 8.05 -9.14
CA GLU A 231 -11.28 7.13 -9.81
C GLU A 231 -9.83 7.29 -9.35
N GLY A 232 -9.45 8.49 -8.90
CA GLY A 232 -8.10 8.80 -8.44
C GLY A 232 -7.05 8.82 -9.53
N ILE A 233 -5.82 8.54 -9.13
CA ILE A 233 -4.66 8.45 -10.02
C ILE A 233 -4.85 7.31 -11.05
N PRO A 234 -4.47 7.48 -12.33
CA PRO A 234 -4.53 6.42 -13.33
C PRO A 234 -3.39 5.39 -13.12
N TYR A 235 -3.52 4.58 -12.07
CA TYR A 235 -2.49 3.64 -11.61
C TYR A 235 -2.08 2.61 -12.67
N ASP A 236 -2.96 2.26 -13.58
CA ASP A 236 -2.65 1.39 -14.72
C ASP A 236 -1.57 1.98 -15.64
N LYS A 237 -1.43 3.30 -15.67
CA LYS A 237 -0.44 4.02 -16.49
C LYS A 237 0.79 4.44 -15.72
N VAL A 238 0.61 4.99 -14.50
CA VAL A 238 1.69 5.72 -13.83
C VAL A 238 2.34 4.99 -12.68
N PHE A 239 1.76 3.89 -12.19
CA PHE A 239 2.23 3.25 -10.94
C PHE A 239 3.70 2.83 -10.98
N SER A 240 4.20 2.36 -12.12
CA SER A 240 5.61 2.00 -12.29
C SER A 240 6.59 3.17 -12.16
N TYR A 241 6.14 4.41 -12.30
CA TYR A 241 7.00 5.59 -12.14
C TYR A 241 7.27 5.96 -10.69
N ILE A 242 6.44 5.47 -9.75
CA ILE A 242 6.64 5.63 -8.30
C ILE A 242 7.41 4.46 -7.67
N LEU A 243 7.64 3.39 -8.40
CA LEU A 243 8.40 2.24 -7.94
C LEU A 243 9.89 2.37 -8.27
N GLY A 244 10.74 1.89 -7.37
CA GLY A 244 12.20 1.96 -7.51
C GLY A 244 12.69 3.40 -7.36
N GLN A 245 13.48 3.88 -8.29
CA GLN A 245 13.81 5.29 -8.37
C GLN A 245 12.63 6.05 -8.94
N THR A 246 11.95 6.86 -8.13
CA THR A 246 10.74 7.59 -8.52
C THR A 246 11.04 8.60 -9.61
N ASP A 247 10.30 8.50 -10.72
CA ASP A 247 10.33 9.45 -11.84
C ASP A 247 9.14 10.40 -11.68
N TYR A 248 9.36 11.48 -10.91
CA TYR A 248 8.30 12.44 -10.57
C TYR A 248 7.73 13.14 -11.80
N GLU A 249 8.56 13.43 -12.82
CA GLU A 249 8.12 14.11 -14.05
C GLU A 249 7.12 13.23 -14.81
N LYS A 250 7.50 12.00 -15.16
CA LYS A 250 6.59 11.08 -15.85
C LYS A 250 5.37 10.71 -15.01
N TRP A 251 5.55 10.65 -13.69
CA TRP A 251 4.42 10.38 -12.81
C TRP A 251 3.37 11.49 -12.90
N VAL A 252 3.79 12.75 -12.78
CA VAL A 252 2.87 13.90 -12.84
C VAL A 252 2.31 14.08 -14.25
N ASP A 253 3.13 13.97 -15.29
CA ASP A 253 2.69 14.08 -16.69
C ASP A 253 1.66 13.00 -17.08
N GLY A 254 1.72 11.83 -16.45
CA GLY A 254 0.78 10.75 -16.69
C GLY A 254 -0.63 10.98 -16.13
N PHE A 255 -0.86 12.07 -15.38
CA PHE A 255 -2.19 12.50 -14.94
C PHE A 255 -2.98 13.22 -16.05
N TYR A 256 -2.32 13.70 -17.09
CA TYR A 256 -2.89 14.42 -18.21
C TYR A 256 -2.84 13.58 -19.48
#